data_990e8ed3abba37a9c053a3ec8d37e4dc
#
_entry.id   990e8ed3abba37a9c053a3ec8d37e4dc
#
_cell.length_a   1.000
_cell.length_b   1.000
_cell.length_c   1.000
_cell.angle_alpha   90.00
_cell.angle_beta   90.00
_cell.angle_gamma   90.00
#
_symmetry.space_group_name_H-M   'P 1'
#
loop_
_entity.id
_entity.type
_entity.pdbx_description
1 polymer ?
#
loop_
_entity_poly.entity_id
_entity_poly.type
_entity_poly.pdbx_seq_one_letter_code
_entity_poly.pdbx_strand_id
1 'polypeptide(L)'
;INLDAVGNMPCNPAIGGTGKGHLVRELDALGGEMARAADRACIQYRMLNRGKGPAVHSLRAQADRRKYQAVMNHTLELQPNLRVKQAEVVAVETEGGRVSAVVTANGAVYRCRAAVLATGTYLHGRTIVGDVLRDSGPDGLAAAGPLAECCKALGLRMRRFKTGTPPRVNARTVDFSRMELQPGDAEIEPFSFSTTHPVENKAVCYLTYTNERTHAIIRANLDRSPIYSGVIEGVGPRYCPSIETKIMT
;
A
#
# COMPACT_ATOMS: atom_id res chain seq x y z
N ILE A 1 0.72 6.65 -14.42
CA ILE A 1 1.30 8.01 -14.37
C ILE A 1 2.82 7.95 -14.56
N ASN A 2 3.50 7.02 -13.90
CA ASN A 2 4.97 6.84 -14.02
C ASN A 2 5.28 5.35 -14.07
N LEU A 3 6.05 4.90 -15.07
CA LEU A 3 6.44 3.49 -15.22
C LEU A 3 7.30 2.99 -14.06
N ASP A 4 8.16 3.85 -13.51
CA ASP A 4 8.99 3.50 -12.36
C ASP A 4 8.21 3.36 -11.05
N ALA A 5 6.92 3.70 -11.05
CA ALA A 5 6.06 3.59 -9.87
C ALA A 5 5.16 2.35 -9.88
N VAL A 6 5.35 1.43 -10.81
CA VAL A 6 4.62 0.15 -10.81
C VAL A 6 4.98 -0.64 -9.55
N GLY A 7 3.95 -1.21 -8.89
CA GLY A 7 4.15 -1.92 -7.63
C GLY A 7 4.63 -1.03 -6.47
N ASN A 8 4.41 0.28 -6.55
CA ASN A 8 4.82 1.21 -5.52
C ASN A 8 4.14 0.91 -4.18
N MET A 9 4.93 0.75 -3.12
CA MET A 9 4.46 0.56 -1.75
C MET A 9 4.73 1.84 -0.93
N PRO A 10 3.88 2.87 -1.02
CA PRO A 10 4.17 4.18 -0.44
C PRO A 10 4.10 4.21 1.09
N CYS A 11 3.37 3.30 1.69
CA CYS A 11 3.24 3.21 3.14
C CYS A 11 4.38 2.37 3.74
N ASN A 12 4.08 1.26 4.36
CA ASN A 12 5.08 0.31 4.83
C ASN A 12 5.39 -0.69 3.70
N PRO A 13 6.66 -0.90 3.30
CA PRO A 13 7.00 -1.87 2.27
C PRO A 13 6.87 -3.30 2.80
N ALA A 14 5.65 -3.73 3.05
CA ALA A 14 5.31 -5.05 3.55
C ALA A 14 4.09 -5.62 2.81
N ILE A 15 4.15 -6.90 2.51
CA ILE A 15 3.07 -7.67 1.94
C ILE A 15 2.48 -8.57 3.04
N GLY A 16 1.15 -8.67 3.09
CA GLY A 16 0.46 -9.53 4.03
C GLY A 16 0.12 -8.89 5.37
N GLY A 17 0.16 -9.70 6.42
CA GLY A 17 -0.40 -9.38 7.73
C GLY A 17 -1.87 -9.80 7.85
N THR A 18 -2.50 -9.52 9.00
CA THR A 18 -3.86 -9.99 9.32
C THR A 18 -4.88 -9.54 8.27
N GLY A 19 -5.63 -10.49 7.73
CA GLY A 19 -6.58 -10.31 6.63
C GLY A 19 -5.91 -10.16 5.25
N LYS A 20 -4.88 -9.35 5.13
CA LYS A 20 -4.18 -9.12 3.86
C LYS A 20 -3.39 -10.33 3.40
N GLY A 21 -2.71 -11.04 4.31
CA GLY A 21 -1.97 -12.25 3.97
C GLY A 21 -2.84 -13.34 3.38
N HIS A 22 -4.05 -13.50 3.91
CA HIS A 22 -5.03 -14.45 3.38
C HIS A 22 -5.41 -14.12 1.94
N LEU A 23 -5.75 -12.85 1.66
CA LEU A 23 -6.08 -12.39 0.30
C LEU A 23 -4.93 -12.57 -0.68
N VAL A 24 -3.68 -12.35 -0.25
CA VAL A 24 -2.50 -12.58 -1.11
C VAL A 24 -2.34 -14.06 -1.44
N ARG A 25 -2.59 -14.96 -0.47
CA ARG A 25 -2.59 -16.41 -0.70
C ARG A 25 -3.71 -16.85 -1.65
N GLU A 26 -4.91 -16.34 -1.48
CA GLU A 26 -6.02 -16.60 -2.40
C GLU A 26 -5.70 -16.12 -3.82
N LEU A 27 -5.12 -14.91 -3.95
CA LEU A 27 -4.68 -14.39 -5.22
C LEU A 27 -3.60 -15.27 -5.87
N ASP A 28 -2.63 -15.75 -5.07
CA ASP A 28 -1.57 -16.63 -5.53
C ASP A 28 -2.12 -17.97 -6.06
N ALA A 29 -3.09 -18.55 -5.36
CA ALA A 29 -3.77 -19.78 -5.81
C ALA A 29 -4.48 -19.62 -7.16
N LEU A 30 -4.87 -18.38 -7.52
CA LEU A 30 -5.44 -18.02 -8.82
C LEU A 30 -4.36 -17.62 -9.87
N GLY A 31 -3.08 -17.77 -9.54
CA GLY A 31 -1.96 -17.44 -10.44
C GLY A 31 -1.50 -15.98 -10.37
N GLY A 32 -1.89 -15.22 -9.33
CA GLY A 32 -1.47 -13.83 -9.15
C GLY A 32 0.02 -13.69 -8.82
N GLU A 33 0.62 -12.57 -9.21
CA GLU A 33 2.08 -12.35 -9.13
C GLU A 33 2.53 -11.77 -7.78
N MET A 34 1.62 -11.22 -6.98
CA MET A 34 1.99 -10.48 -5.76
C MET A 34 2.81 -11.31 -4.77
N ALA A 35 2.44 -12.56 -4.53
CA ALA A 35 3.14 -13.46 -3.61
C ALA A 35 4.54 -13.84 -4.13
N ARG A 36 4.65 -14.18 -5.42
CA ARG A 36 5.94 -14.49 -6.06
C ARG A 36 6.89 -13.29 -6.03
N ALA A 37 6.39 -12.11 -6.34
CA ALA A 37 7.18 -10.88 -6.26
C ALA A 37 7.58 -10.56 -4.80
N ALA A 38 6.71 -10.84 -3.82
CA ALA A 38 7.04 -10.72 -2.41
C ALA A 38 8.19 -11.64 -2.02
N ASP A 39 8.17 -12.90 -2.41
CA ASP A 39 9.25 -13.87 -2.10
C ASP A 39 10.59 -13.47 -2.71
N ARG A 40 10.59 -12.91 -3.92
CA ARG A 40 11.81 -12.40 -4.56
C ARG A 40 12.37 -11.14 -3.90
N ALA A 41 11.51 -10.31 -3.31
CA ALA A 41 11.89 -9.01 -2.75
C ALA A 41 11.91 -8.96 -1.23
N CYS A 42 11.53 -10.03 -0.54
CA CYS A 42 11.43 -10.06 0.91
C CYS A 42 12.80 -9.91 1.58
N ILE A 43 12.81 -9.21 2.70
CA ILE A 43 13.96 -9.05 3.59
C ILE A 43 13.70 -9.61 4.99
N GLN A 44 12.43 -9.83 5.36
CA GLN A 44 12.06 -10.48 6.61
C GLN A 44 10.66 -11.10 6.51
N TYR A 45 10.56 -12.37 6.91
CA TYR A 45 9.29 -13.10 7.04
C TYR A 45 8.91 -13.25 8.50
N ARG A 46 7.61 -13.09 8.78
CA ARG A 46 7.06 -13.34 10.10
C ARG A 46 5.61 -13.79 10.02
N MET A 47 5.31 -14.92 10.66
CA MET A 47 3.93 -15.36 10.90
C MET A 47 3.37 -14.61 12.11
N LEU A 48 2.34 -13.81 11.89
CA LEU A 48 1.65 -13.07 12.95
C LEU A 48 0.55 -13.93 13.58
N ASN A 49 0.18 -13.60 14.81
CA ASN A 49 -0.93 -14.21 15.56
C ASN A 49 -0.75 -15.71 15.86
N ARG A 50 0.46 -16.24 15.94
CA ARG A 50 0.71 -17.65 16.27
C ARG A 50 -0.01 -18.11 17.56
N GLY A 51 -0.14 -17.22 18.56
CA GLY A 51 -0.84 -17.52 19.82
C GLY A 51 -2.36 -17.44 19.78
N LYS A 52 -2.96 -17.12 18.60
CA LYS A 52 -4.42 -16.92 18.47
C LYS A 52 -5.14 -18.02 17.68
N GLY A 53 -4.43 -19.08 17.34
CA GLY A 53 -4.95 -20.21 16.57
C GLY A 53 -4.75 -20.10 15.05
N PRO A 54 -4.76 -21.25 14.33
CA PRO A 54 -4.37 -21.34 12.92
C PRO A 54 -5.22 -20.48 11.97
N ALA A 55 -6.51 -20.31 12.25
CA ALA A 55 -7.43 -19.55 11.39
C ALA A 55 -7.05 -18.06 11.24
N VAL A 56 -6.26 -17.52 12.17
CA VAL A 56 -5.81 -16.12 12.14
C VAL A 56 -4.30 -16.00 11.98
N HIS A 57 -3.58 -17.09 11.75
CA HIS A 57 -2.19 -17.06 11.37
C HIS A 57 -2.06 -16.23 10.09
N SER A 58 -1.18 -15.26 10.08
CA SER A 58 -1.11 -14.28 9.01
C SER A 58 0.34 -14.03 8.63
N LEU A 59 0.76 -14.57 7.51
CA LEU A 59 2.10 -14.33 7.00
C LEU A 59 2.29 -12.86 6.63
N ARG A 60 3.43 -12.32 7.00
CA ARG A 60 3.88 -10.98 6.65
C ARG A 60 5.31 -11.03 6.15
N ALA A 61 5.51 -10.46 4.97
CA ALA A 61 6.81 -10.27 4.37
C ALA A 61 7.16 -8.77 4.37
N GLN A 62 8.23 -8.38 5.05
CA GLN A 62 8.85 -7.07 4.84
C GLN A 62 9.64 -7.12 3.54
N ALA A 63 9.45 -6.16 2.66
CA ALA A 63 10.05 -6.19 1.34
C ALA A 63 11.04 -5.04 1.12
N ASP A 64 12.07 -5.30 0.33
CA ASP A 64 12.82 -4.23 -0.31
C ASP A 64 11.92 -3.60 -1.38
N ARG A 65 11.52 -2.36 -1.14
CA ARG A 65 10.58 -1.62 -2.00
C ARG A 65 11.07 -1.50 -3.43
N ARG A 66 12.34 -1.19 -3.63
CA ARG A 66 12.91 -1.02 -4.97
C ARG A 66 13.01 -2.34 -5.71
N LYS A 67 13.43 -3.38 -5.01
CA LYS A 67 13.49 -4.72 -5.57
C LYS A 67 12.11 -5.24 -5.96
N TYR A 68 11.09 -5.01 -5.13
CA TYR A 68 9.71 -5.36 -5.45
C TYR A 68 9.21 -4.64 -6.71
N GLN A 69 9.46 -3.34 -6.84
CA GLN A 69 9.11 -2.57 -8.03
C GLN A 69 9.82 -3.11 -9.28
N ALA A 70 11.13 -3.39 -9.19
CA ALA A 70 11.89 -3.95 -10.29
C ALA A 70 11.36 -5.32 -10.74
N VAL A 71 11.02 -6.19 -9.79
CA VAL A 71 10.43 -7.51 -10.08
C VAL A 71 9.07 -7.35 -10.78
N MET A 72 8.20 -6.48 -10.27
CA MET A 72 6.89 -6.24 -10.87
C MET A 72 6.98 -5.63 -12.27
N ASN A 73 7.85 -4.64 -12.46
CA ASN A 73 8.10 -4.05 -13.79
C ASN A 73 8.57 -5.11 -14.78
N HIS A 74 9.58 -5.87 -14.41
CA HIS A 74 10.12 -6.94 -15.25
C HIS A 74 9.05 -7.98 -15.62
N THR A 75 8.22 -8.39 -14.65
CA THR A 75 7.11 -9.33 -14.91
C THR A 75 6.12 -8.78 -15.92
N LEU A 76 5.76 -7.50 -15.80
CA LEU A 76 4.80 -6.87 -16.72
C LEU A 76 5.38 -6.67 -18.12
N GLU A 77 6.66 -6.31 -18.23
CA GLU A 77 7.35 -6.13 -19.52
C GLU A 77 7.48 -7.45 -20.30
N LEU A 78 7.66 -8.56 -19.60
CA LEU A 78 7.74 -9.89 -20.23
C LEU A 78 6.37 -10.52 -20.51
N GLN A 79 5.27 -9.94 -20.02
CA GLN A 79 3.95 -10.53 -20.17
C GLN A 79 3.46 -10.46 -21.63
N PRO A 80 3.23 -11.59 -22.31
CA PRO A 80 2.68 -11.57 -23.66
C PRO A 80 1.32 -10.86 -23.72
N ASN A 81 1.08 -10.17 -24.83
CA ASN A 81 -0.17 -9.42 -25.09
C ASN A 81 -0.46 -8.29 -24.11
N LEU A 82 0.50 -7.87 -23.28
CA LEU A 82 0.41 -6.72 -22.41
C LEU A 82 1.27 -5.57 -22.96
N ARG A 83 0.73 -4.36 -22.93
CA ARG A 83 1.47 -3.12 -23.23
C ARG A 83 1.35 -2.17 -22.06
N VAL A 84 2.45 -1.88 -21.40
CA VAL A 84 2.52 -0.89 -20.33
C VAL A 84 2.80 0.48 -20.93
N LYS A 85 1.99 1.49 -20.59
CA LYS A 85 2.13 2.85 -21.12
C LYS A 85 2.10 3.86 -19.97
N GLN A 86 3.01 4.82 -20.05
CA GLN A 86 3.00 5.95 -19.13
C GLN A 86 2.01 6.99 -19.62
N ALA A 87 0.90 7.12 -18.92
CA ALA A 87 -0.11 8.13 -19.18
C ALA A 87 -0.99 8.32 -17.94
N GLU A 88 -1.58 9.49 -17.79
CA GLU A 88 -2.65 9.73 -16.84
C GLU A 88 -4.00 9.55 -17.55
N VAL A 89 -4.79 8.58 -17.10
CA VAL A 89 -6.16 8.40 -17.59
C VAL A 89 -7.05 9.42 -16.88
N VAL A 90 -7.79 10.19 -17.68
CA VAL A 90 -8.66 11.26 -17.18
C VAL A 90 -10.15 10.95 -17.35
N ALA A 91 -10.49 10.06 -18.29
CA ALA A 91 -11.88 9.68 -18.50
C ALA A 91 -12.02 8.23 -18.96
N VAL A 92 -13.21 7.70 -18.70
CA VAL A 92 -13.73 6.45 -19.28
C VAL A 92 -14.96 6.84 -20.10
N GLU A 93 -14.94 6.54 -21.39
CA GLU A 93 -16.06 6.79 -22.29
C GLU A 93 -17.00 5.58 -22.35
N THR A 94 -18.28 5.87 -22.53
CA THR A 94 -19.31 4.84 -22.65
C THR A 94 -20.24 5.13 -23.84
N GLU A 95 -20.65 4.08 -24.53
CA GLU A 95 -21.67 4.12 -25.58
C GLU A 95 -22.70 3.02 -25.30
N GLY A 96 -23.98 3.39 -25.32
CA GLY A 96 -25.07 2.43 -25.06
C GLY A 96 -24.97 1.74 -23.68
N GLY A 97 -24.42 2.43 -22.67
CA GLY A 97 -24.25 1.86 -21.32
C GLY A 97 -23.05 0.91 -21.16
N ARG A 98 -22.18 0.83 -22.15
CA ARG A 98 -20.97 -0.02 -22.14
C ARG A 98 -19.72 0.83 -22.31
N VAL A 99 -18.61 0.39 -21.68
CA VAL A 99 -17.31 1.03 -21.89
C VAL A 99 -16.91 0.93 -23.35
N SER A 100 -16.50 2.06 -23.94
CA SER A 100 -16.05 2.16 -25.33
C SER A 100 -14.57 2.56 -25.43
N ALA A 101 -14.08 3.41 -24.54
CA ALA A 101 -12.69 3.85 -24.55
C ALA A 101 -12.22 4.37 -23.18
N VAL A 102 -10.90 4.52 -23.03
CA VAL A 102 -10.27 5.34 -21.99
C VAL A 102 -9.51 6.48 -22.66
N VAL A 103 -9.56 7.66 -22.03
CA VAL A 103 -8.93 8.88 -22.53
C VAL A 103 -7.83 9.32 -21.57
N THR A 104 -6.71 9.75 -22.10
CA THR A 104 -5.57 10.22 -21.33
C THR A 104 -5.46 11.74 -21.35
N ALA A 105 -4.76 12.31 -20.38
CA ALA A 105 -4.58 13.75 -20.25
C ALA A 105 -3.92 14.42 -21.47
N ASN A 106 -3.11 13.67 -22.22
CA ASN A 106 -2.49 14.13 -23.48
C ASN A 106 -3.37 13.90 -24.72
N GLY A 107 -4.66 13.56 -24.55
CA GLY A 107 -5.62 13.41 -25.62
C GLY A 107 -5.61 12.05 -26.35
N ALA A 108 -4.78 11.10 -25.94
CA ALA A 108 -4.83 9.77 -26.55
C ALA A 108 -6.08 9.01 -26.13
N VAL A 109 -6.75 8.37 -27.09
CA VAL A 109 -7.95 7.57 -26.90
C VAL A 109 -7.63 6.10 -27.15
N TYR A 110 -7.86 5.26 -26.16
CA TYR A 110 -7.69 3.81 -26.28
C TYR A 110 -9.05 3.12 -26.27
N ARG A 111 -9.48 2.63 -27.41
CA ARG A 111 -10.73 1.86 -27.52
C ARG A 111 -10.61 0.54 -26.79
N CYS A 112 -11.59 0.20 -25.96
CA CYS A 112 -11.60 -1.03 -25.18
C CYS A 112 -13.03 -1.48 -24.89
N ARG A 113 -13.20 -2.77 -24.63
CA ARG A 113 -14.49 -3.38 -24.27
C ARG A 113 -14.73 -3.39 -22.77
N ALA A 114 -13.68 -3.21 -21.99
CA ALA A 114 -13.72 -3.17 -20.52
C ALA A 114 -12.53 -2.36 -19.99
N ALA A 115 -12.71 -1.75 -18.83
CA ALA A 115 -11.65 -1.06 -18.10
C ALA A 115 -11.63 -1.52 -16.63
N VAL A 116 -10.45 -1.81 -16.11
CA VAL A 116 -10.24 -2.16 -14.70
C VAL A 116 -9.58 -0.96 -14.01
N LEU A 117 -10.25 -0.40 -13.01
CA LEU A 117 -9.74 0.70 -12.20
C LEU A 117 -8.95 0.14 -11.01
N ALA A 118 -7.63 0.19 -11.08
CA ALA A 118 -6.72 -0.27 -10.02
C ALA A 118 -5.82 0.90 -9.56
N THR A 119 -6.44 2.03 -9.23
CA THR A 119 -5.82 3.34 -9.02
C THR A 119 -5.06 3.48 -7.71
N GLY A 120 -5.06 2.46 -6.84
CA GLY A 120 -4.38 2.51 -5.55
C GLY A 120 -4.86 3.70 -4.70
N THR A 121 -3.92 4.51 -4.21
CA THR A 121 -4.18 5.70 -3.37
C THR A 121 -4.03 7.02 -4.14
N TYR A 122 -4.08 6.97 -5.47
CA TYR A 122 -3.85 8.15 -6.32
C TYR A 122 -5.13 8.88 -6.73
N LEU A 123 -6.28 8.18 -6.75
CA LEU A 123 -7.54 8.73 -7.24
C LEU A 123 -7.99 9.90 -6.36
N HIS A 124 -7.91 11.13 -6.90
CA HIS A 124 -8.10 12.37 -6.18
C HIS A 124 -7.33 12.40 -4.85
N GLY A 125 -6.08 11.93 -4.90
CA GLY A 125 -5.25 11.76 -3.72
C GLY A 125 -4.92 13.08 -3.04
N ARG A 126 -4.77 13.03 -1.71
CA ARG A 126 -4.31 14.17 -0.90
C ARG A 126 -3.30 13.67 0.12
N THR A 127 -2.16 14.32 0.20
CA THR A 127 -1.14 14.05 1.22
C THR A 127 -1.17 15.12 2.29
N ILE A 128 -1.01 14.69 3.54
CA ILE A 128 -1.02 15.55 4.72
C ILE A 128 0.23 15.23 5.52
N VAL A 129 1.06 16.25 5.77
CA VAL A 129 2.27 16.14 6.57
C VAL A 129 2.33 17.33 7.54
N GLY A 130 2.08 17.09 8.81
CA GLY A 130 1.85 18.18 9.77
C GLY A 130 0.67 19.03 9.32
N ASP A 131 0.90 20.34 9.22
CA ASP A 131 -0.12 21.32 8.82
C ASP A 131 -0.19 21.53 7.29
N VAL A 132 0.64 20.80 6.52
CA VAL A 132 0.73 20.97 5.06
C VAL A 132 -0.19 19.97 4.36
N LEU A 133 -1.16 20.48 3.63
CA LEU A 133 -2.06 19.72 2.76
C LEU A 133 -1.68 19.96 1.30
N ARG A 134 -1.60 18.88 0.52
CA ARG A 134 -1.34 18.95 -0.93
C ARG A 134 -2.21 17.96 -1.67
N ASP A 135 -2.84 18.39 -2.74
CA ASP A 135 -3.47 17.47 -3.69
C ASP A 135 -2.37 16.80 -4.51
N SER A 136 -2.06 15.58 -4.13
CA SER A 136 -1.00 14.76 -4.73
C SER A 136 -1.23 13.28 -4.44
N GLY A 137 -0.69 12.43 -5.29
CA GLY A 137 -0.46 11.04 -4.94
C GLY A 137 0.74 10.89 -4.00
N PRO A 138 1.00 9.68 -3.50
CA PRO A 138 2.17 9.41 -2.68
C PRO A 138 3.48 9.62 -3.47
N ASP A 139 4.55 9.86 -2.72
CA ASP A 139 5.91 10.04 -3.25
C ASP A 139 6.06 11.20 -4.26
N GLY A 140 5.23 12.24 -4.15
CA GLY A 140 5.26 13.40 -5.03
C GLY A 140 4.65 13.19 -6.42
N LEU A 141 4.00 12.05 -6.65
CA LEU A 141 3.29 11.79 -7.90
C LEU A 141 1.97 12.55 -7.96
N ALA A 142 1.46 12.79 -9.17
CA ALA A 142 0.22 13.54 -9.37
C ALA A 142 -1.01 12.82 -8.76
N ALA A 143 -1.98 13.60 -8.34
CA ALA A 143 -3.31 13.10 -7.99
C ALA A 143 -4.15 12.92 -9.26
N ALA A 144 -4.81 11.78 -9.43
CA ALA A 144 -5.70 11.50 -10.56
C ALA A 144 -7.11 12.09 -10.29
N GLY A 145 -7.20 13.42 -10.26
CA GLY A 145 -8.45 14.15 -9.98
C GLY A 145 -9.51 13.99 -11.06
N PRO A 146 -9.21 14.27 -12.34
CA PRO A 146 -10.19 14.19 -13.43
C PRO A 146 -10.86 12.83 -13.56
N LEU A 147 -10.12 11.73 -13.38
CA LEU A 147 -10.69 10.38 -13.41
C LEU A 147 -11.68 10.16 -12.25
N ALA A 148 -11.45 10.73 -11.07
CA ALA A 148 -12.38 10.64 -9.95
C ALA A 148 -13.72 11.32 -10.27
N GLU A 149 -13.69 12.49 -10.89
CA GLU A 149 -14.89 13.20 -11.30
C GLU A 149 -15.63 12.46 -12.43
N CYS A 150 -14.90 11.90 -13.38
CA CYS A 150 -15.48 11.03 -14.41
C CYS A 150 -16.20 9.81 -13.79
N CYS A 151 -15.58 9.14 -12.82
CA CYS A 151 -16.21 8.01 -12.11
C CYS A 151 -17.51 8.41 -11.41
N LYS A 152 -17.56 9.59 -10.78
CA LYS A 152 -18.80 10.13 -10.19
C LYS A 152 -19.87 10.38 -11.23
N ALA A 153 -19.51 11.02 -12.36
CA ALA A 153 -20.43 11.28 -13.47
C ALA A 153 -21.01 10.00 -14.07
N LEU A 154 -20.24 8.90 -14.06
CA LEU A 154 -20.70 7.56 -14.44
C LEU A 154 -21.58 6.88 -13.39
N GLY A 155 -21.88 7.52 -12.28
CA GLY A 155 -22.75 6.99 -11.22
C GLY A 155 -22.05 6.11 -10.20
N LEU A 156 -20.72 6.02 -10.21
CA LEU A 156 -19.99 5.25 -9.19
C LEU A 156 -20.02 5.98 -7.85
N ARG A 157 -20.40 5.26 -6.80
CA ARG A 157 -20.41 5.80 -5.42
C ARG A 157 -18.98 5.90 -4.91
N MET A 158 -18.48 7.12 -4.78
CA MET A 158 -17.14 7.42 -4.30
C MET A 158 -17.13 7.72 -2.80
N ARG A 159 -16.10 7.26 -2.10
CA ARG A 159 -15.84 7.60 -0.69
C ARG A 159 -14.36 7.92 -0.51
N ARG A 160 -14.08 8.83 0.43
CA ARG A 160 -12.70 9.05 0.87
C ARG A 160 -12.27 7.98 1.85
N PHE A 161 -11.05 7.50 1.65
CA PHE A 161 -10.37 6.64 2.59
C PHE A 161 -9.10 7.33 3.09
N LYS A 162 -8.77 7.06 4.34
CA LYS A 162 -7.56 7.55 4.98
C LYS A 162 -6.59 6.37 5.16
N THR A 163 -5.33 6.59 4.86
CA THR A 163 -4.23 5.70 5.23
C THR A 163 -3.16 6.48 5.97
N GLY A 164 -2.47 5.83 6.92
CA GLY A 164 -1.34 6.42 7.63
C GLY A 164 -0.03 5.85 7.12
N THR A 165 0.97 6.70 6.96
CA THR A 165 2.33 6.28 6.60
C THR A 165 3.21 6.43 7.82
N PRO A 166 3.96 5.40 8.25
CA PRO A 166 4.90 5.53 9.35
C PRO A 166 6.03 6.49 8.99
N PRO A 167 6.59 7.24 9.98
CA PRO A 167 7.69 8.14 9.73
C PRO A 167 8.92 7.37 9.22
N ARG A 168 9.67 8.00 8.34
CA ARG A 168 11.00 7.55 7.93
C ARG A 168 12.02 8.28 8.78
N VAL A 169 12.83 7.55 9.53
CA VAL A 169 13.86 8.09 10.40
C VAL A 169 15.24 7.74 9.86
N ASN A 170 16.23 8.58 10.16
CA ASN A 170 17.61 8.25 9.83
C ASN A 170 18.12 7.18 10.81
N ALA A 171 18.49 6.02 10.29
CA ALA A 171 18.95 4.89 11.10
C ALA A 171 20.16 5.25 12.01
N ARG A 172 20.98 6.21 11.60
CA ARG A 172 22.13 6.70 12.42
C ARG A 172 21.70 7.44 13.70
N THR A 173 20.45 7.88 13.79
CA THR A 173 19.89 8.56 14.98
C THR A 173 19.12 7.63 15.90
N VAL A 174 19.05 6.34 15.56
CA VAL A 174 18.32 5.33 16.33
C VAL A 174 19.29 4.61 17.26
N ASP A 175 18.98 4.62 18.55
CA ASP A 175 19.72 3.84 19.54
C ASP A 175 19.14 2.43 19.65
N PHE A 176 19.66 1.53 18.83
CA PHE A 176 19.22 0.14 18.77
C PHE A 176 19.54 -0.65 20.06
N SER A 177 20.49 -0.18 20.89
CA SER A 177 20.83 -0.85 22.15
C SER A 177 19.70 -0.84 23.18
N ARG A 178 18.75 0.08 23.01
CA ARG A 178 17.58 0.26 23.88
C ARG A 178 16.32 -0.47 23.36
N MET A 179 16.47 -1.28 22.32
CA MET A 179 15.36 -1.92 21.64
C MET A 179 15.49 -3.44 21.68
N GLU A 180 14.38 -4.12 21.69
CA GLU A 180 14.33 -5.57 21.60
C GLU A 180 14.52 -6.02 20.16
N LEU A 181 15.49 -6.91 19.91
CA LEU A 181 15.72 -7.47 18.59
C LEU A 181 14.53 -8.35 18.19
N GLN A 182 13.99 -8.12 17.03
CA GLN A 182 12.96 -8.97 16.42
C GLN A 182 13.51 -9.63 15.14
N PRO A 183 14.05 -10.82 15.21
CA PRO A 183 14.40 -11.62 14.04
C PRO A 183 13.11 -12.02 13.29
N GLY A 184 13.25 -12.37 12.03
CA GLY A 184 12.21 -13.10 11.31
C GLY A 184 11.99 -14.50 11.87
N ASP A 185 11.05 -15.22 11.30
CA ASP A 185 10.83 -16.62 11.66
C ASP A 185 12.06 -17.47 11.27
N ALA A 186 12.44 -18.41 12.12
CA ALA A 186 13.55 -19.34 11.84
C ALA A 186 13.17 -20.33 10.72
N GLU A 187 11.94 -20.84 10.78
CA GLU A 187 11.36 -21.65 9.72
C GLU A 187 10.46 -20.75 8.87
N ILE A 188 10.91 -20.48 7.64
CA ILE A 188 10.23 -19.57 6.73
C ILE A 188 9.30 -20.36 5.82
N GLU A 189 8.05 -19.99 5.83
CA GLU A 189 7.07 -20.40 4.84
C GLU A 189 6.99 -19.35 3.73
N PRO A 190 7.30 -19.68 2.46
CA PRO A 190 7.19 -18.74 1.35
C PRO A 190 5.77 -18.20 1.20
N PHE A 191 5.62 -17.01 0.65
CA PHE A 191 4.31 -16.42 0.42
C PHE A 191 3.57 -17.13 -0.70
N SER A 192 4.26 -17.45 -1.80
CA SER A 192 3.68 -18.15 -2.94
C SER A 192 3.84 -19.67 -2.80
N PHE A 193 2.77 -20.38 -3.14
CA PHE A 193 2.77 -21.85 -3.24
C PHE A 193 3.68 -22.36 -4.37
N SER A 194 4.01 -21.49 -5.32
CA SER A 194 4.87 -21.84 -6.47
C SER A 194 6.35 -21.45 -6.27
N THR A 195 6.71 -20.88 -5.14
CA THR A 195 8.11 -20.52 -4.85
C THR A 195 8.92 -21.75 -4.55
N THR A 196 9.91 -22.03 -5.42
CA THR A 196 10.82 -23.20 -5.31
C THR A 196 12.24 -22.83 -4.89
N HIS A 197 12.59 -21.53 -4.93
CA HIS A 197 13.89 -21.06 -4.48
C HIS A 197 13.90 -20.84 -2.96
N PRO A 198 15.06 -20.98 -2.32
CA PRO A 198 15.21 -20.67 -0.90
C PRO A 198 14.84 -19.23 -0.59
N VAL A 199 14.09 -19.03 0.48
CA VAL A 199 13.77 -17.72 1.04
C VAL A 199 14.45 -17.56 2.38
N GLU A 200 14.96 -16.37 2.67
CA GLU A 200 15.74 -16.09 3.87
C GLU A 200 15.44 -14.72 4.47
N ASN A 201 15.67 -14.59 5.76
CA ASN A 201 15.65 -13.31 6.44
C ASN A 201 16.99 -12.60 6.24
N LYS A 202 16.96 -11.43 5.59
CA LYS A 202 18.14 -10.59 5.27
C LYS A 202 18.30 -9.40 6.20
N ALA A 203 17.26 -9.11 6.99
CA ALA A 203 17.22 -7.99 7.90
C ALA A 203 16.47 -8.37 9.18
N VAL A 204 16.74 -7.62 10.24
CA VAL A 204 16.04 -7.71 11.52
C VAL A 204 15.23 -6.45 11.76
N CYS A 205 14.16 -6.56 12.52
CA CYS A 205 13.43 -5.42 13.07
C CYS A 205 13.79 -5.22 14.54
N TYR A 206 13.45 -4.05 15.06
CA TYR A 206 13.62 -3.73 16.47
C TYR A 206 12.28 -3.26 17.03
N LEU A 207 11.95 -3.73 18.22
CA LEU A 207 10.75 -3.35 18.93
C LEU A 207 11.05 -2.31 19.98
N THR A 208 10.26 -1.26 20.02
CA THR A 208 10.23 -0.27 21.10
C THR A 208 8.80 0.02 21.49
N TYR A 209 8.60 0.61 22.64
CA TYR A 209 7.30 0.88 23.21
C TYR A 209 7.10 2.38 23.45
N THR A 210 5.88 2.83 23.28
CA THR A 210 5.46 4.14 23.80
C THR A 210 5.34 4.07 25.32
N ASN A 211 5.41 5.22 25.97
CA ASN A 211 5.32 5.35 27.43
C ASN A 211 4.37 6.50 27.80
N GLU A 212 4.11 6.68 29.09
CA GLU A 212 3.20 7.70 29.60
C GLU A 212 3.55 9.12 29.11
N ARG A 213 4.84 9.45 29.03
CA ARG A 213 5.29 10.76 28.51
C ARG A 213 4.93 10.92 27.04
N THR A 214 5.12 9.87 26.23
CA THR A 214 4.71 9.86 24.83
C THR A 214 3.19 10.04 24.70
N HIS A 215 2.43 9.33 25.54
CA HIS A 215 0.96 9.42 25.53
C HIS A 215 0.50 10.82 25.97
N ALA A 216 1.10 11.41 27.00
CA ALA A 216 0.77 12.76 27.44
C ALA A 216 1.03 13.81 26.35
N ILE A 217 2.16 13.72 25.64
CA ILE A 217 2.49 14.63 24.53
C ILE A 217 1.45 14.51 23.41
N ILE A 218 1.07 13.29 23.04
CA ILE A 218 0.08 13.07 21.97
C ILE A 218 -1.28 13.61 22.41
N ARG A 219 -1.74 13.32 23.62
CA ARG A 219 -3.01 13.84 24.15
C ARG A 219 -3.07 15.37 24.18
N ALA A 220 -1.97 16.00 24.55
CA ALA A 220 -1.87 17.47 24.60
C ALA A 220 -1.85 18.16 23.23
N ASN A 221 -1.70 17.40 22.14
CA ASN A 221 -1.62 17.92 20.77
C ASN A 221 -2.66 17.28 19.83
N LEU A 222 -3.77 16.78 20.35
CA LEU A 222 -4.84 16.18 19.55
C LEU A 222 -5.49 17.17 18.59
N ASP A 223 -5.59 18.43 18.97
CA ASP A 223 -6.09 19.53 18.15
C ASP A 223 -5.28 19.73 16.86
N ARG A 224 -4.00 19.35 16.88
CA ARG A 224 -3.10 19.39 15.72
C ARG A 224 -3.17 18.11 14.87
N SER A 225 -3.82 17.08 15.35
CA SER A 225 -3.99 15.85 14.58
C SER A 225 -5.00 16.06 13.45
N PRO A 226 -4.66 15.81 12.19
CA PRO A 226 -5.59 15.97 11.06
C PRO A 226 -6.86 15.14 11.17
N ILE A 227 -6.85 14.08 11.98
CA ILE A 227 -8.01 13.22 12.24
C ILE A 227 -8.94 13.89 13.26
N TYR A 228 -8.36 14.40 14.36
CA TYR A 228 -9.14 14.97 15.46
C TYR A 228 -9.53 16.44 15.23
N SER A 229 -8.76 17.16 14.40
CA SER A 229 -9.10 18.52 13.98
C SER A 229 -10.16 18.59 12.87
N GLY A 230 -10.62 17.45 12.34
CA GLY A 230 -11.61 17.42 11.27
C GLY A 230 -11.06 17.71 9.86
N VAL A 231 -9.76 17.90 9.70
CA VAL A 231 -9.11 18.12 8.38
C VAL A 231 -9.24 16.91 7.48
N ILE A 232 -9.22 15.70 8.06
CA ILE A 232 -9.45 14.46 7.33
C ILE A 232 -10.93 14.10 7.40
N GLU A 233 -11.62 14.32 6.30
CA GLU A 233 -12.97 13.83 6.06
C GLU A 233 -12.87 12.41 5.47
N GLY A 234 -13.21 11.41 6.24
CA GLY A 234 -13.26 10.05 5.73
C GLY A 234 -13.11 8.99 6.81
N VAL A 235 -13.70 7.85 6.55
CA VAL A 235 -13.60 6.68 7.41
C VAL A 235 -12.37 5.90 6.97
N GLY A 236 -11.33 5.90 7.79
CA GLY A 236 -10.13 5.09 7.51
C GLY A 236 -10.44 3.60 7.54
N PRO A 237 -9.72 2.78 6.76
CA PRO A 237 -9.79 1.34 6.92
C PRO A 237 -9.49 0.97 8.37
N ARG A 238 -10.26 0.07 8.94
CA ARG A 238 -10.12 -0.38 10.34
C ARG A 238 -8.71 -0.88 10.70
N TYR A 239 -7.91 -1.24 9.69
CA TYR A 239 -6.56 -1.78 9.86
C TYR A 239 -5.45 -0.75 9.86
N CYS A 240 -5.77 0.54 9.67
CA CYS A 240 -4.78 1.61 9.68
C CYS A 240 -5.14 2.70 10.71
N PRO A 241 -5.31 2.34 12.00
CA PRO A 241 -5.53 3.35 13.03
C PRO A 241 -4.26 4.18 13.18
N SER A 242 -4.42 5.48 13.38
CA SER A 242 -3.32 6.35 13.75
C SER A 242 -2.85 6.06 15.18
N ILE A 243 -1.68 6.56 15.53
CA ILE A 243 -1.18 6.41 16.89
C ILE A 243 -2.09 7.12 17.91
N GLU A 244 -2.64 8.27 17.54
CA GLU A 244 -3.59 9.02 18.35
C GLU A 244 -4.83 8.18 18.66
N THR A 245 -5.39 7.53 17.63
CA THR A 245 -6.54 6.64 17.82
C THR A 245 -6.23 5.50 18.78
N LYS A 246 -5.04 4.90 18.67
CA LYS A 246 -4.61 3.81 19.56
C LYS A 246 -4.41 4.23 21.01
N ILE A 247 -4.06 5.49 21.26
CA ILE A 247 -3.84 6.04 22.61
C ILE A 247 -5.15 6.49 23.24
N MET A 248 -6.14 6.86 22.41
CA MET A 248 -7.45 7.34 22.85
C MET A 248 -8.49 6.24 23.05
N THR A 249 -8.28 5.04 22.48
CA THR A 249 -9.14 3.85 22.64
C THR A 249 -8.56 2.85 23.62
#